data_92ac87c7fbdc2dafffe3f5c41eee18b5
#
_entry.id   92ac87c7fbdc2dafffe3f5c41eee18b5
#
_cell.length_a   1.000
_cell.length_b   1.000
_cell.length_c   1.000
_cell.angle_alpha   90.00
_cell.angle_beta   90.00
_cell.angle_gamma   90.00
#
_symmetry.space_group_name_H-M   'P 1'
#
loop_
_entity.id
_entity.type
_entity.pdbx_description
1 polymer ?
#
loop_
_entity_poly.entity_id
_entity_poly.type
_entity_poly.pdbx_seq_one_letter_code
_entity_poly.pdbx_strand_id
1 'polypeptide(L)'
;GRKHGESVFTRFFQNFYLPTKFGYDKRKAHYSSLICSGQMTREEALEKLSEPLYSPEQLEADTQFICDKLGYSRDDFLKILSLPINFHGNYDNSTRFFTLASKAKTLQNLFSLLARGDFDLILKKIKHKFF
;
A
#
# COMPACT_ATOMS: atom_id res chain seq x y z
N GLY A 1 -1.91 22.91 -0.93
CA GLY A 1 -2.10 22.48 -2.32
C GLY A 1 -2.11 20.96 -2.40
N ARG A 2 -3.08 20.39 -3.10
CA ARG A 2 -3.13 18.94 -3.33
C ARG A 2 -1.95 18.53 -4.23
N LYS A 3 -0.93 17.92 -3.68
CA LYS A 3 0.16 17.33 -4.49
C LYS A 3 -0.43 16.29 -5.46
N HIS A 4 -0.07 16.40 -6.74
CA HIS A 4 -0.47 15.48 -7.83
C HIS A 4 -1.95 15.51 -8.24
N GLY A 5 -2.70 16.58 -7.96
CA GLY A 5 -4.07 16.75 -8.47
C GLY A 5 -4.18 17.16 -9.94
N GLU A 6 -3.05 17.31 -10.62
CA GLU A 6 -2.95 17.78 -12.01
C GLU A 6 -3.43 16.72 -13.01
N SER A 7 -3.19 15.43 -12.73
CA SER A 7 -3.69 14.33 -13.55
C SER A 7 -5.05 13.86 -13.07
N VAL A 8 -6.05 13.85 -13.95
CA VAL A 8 -7.38 13.30 -13.70
C VAL A 8 -7.30 11.87 -13.19
N PHE A 9 -6.46 11.04 -13.82
CA PHE A 9 -6.25 9.65 -13.40
C PHE A 9 -5.70 9.55 -11.97
N THR A 10 -4.68 10.32 -11.63
CA THR A 10 -4.09 10.29 -10.28
C THR A 10 -5.07 10.75 -9.22
N ARG A 11 -5.82 11.82 -9.50
CA ARG A 11 -6.86 12.34 -8.61
C ARG A 11 -7.95 11.29 -8.39
N PHE A 12 -8.47 10.70 -9.47
CA PHE A 12 -9.50 9.67 -9.43
C PHE A 12 -9.03 8.43 -8.65
N PHE A 13 -7.83 7.93 -8.97
CA PHE A 13 -7.28 6.77 -8.30
C PHE A 13 -7.10 6.99 -6.79
N GLN A 14 -6.51 8.13 -6.38
CA GLN A 14 -6.22 8.40 -4.98
C GLN A 14 -7.44 8.77 -4.14
N ASN A 15 -8.38 9.52 -4.71
CA ASN A 15 -9.50 10.08 -3.95
C ASN A 15 -10.80 9.28 -4.09
N PHE A 16 -10.90 8.39 -5.09
CA PHE A 16 -12.09 7.55 -5.28
C PHE A 16 -11.75 6.06 -5.26
N TYR A 17 -10.87 5.61 -6.18
CA TYR A 17 -10.64 4.16 -6.32
C TYR A 17 -10.01 3.53 -5.08
N LEU A 18 -8.94 4.12 -4.54
CA LEU A 18 -8.27 3.60 -3.33
C LEU A 18 -9.19 3.57 -2.11
N PRO A 19 -9.92 4.65 -1.75
CA PRO A 19 -10.84 4.61 -0.62
C PRO A 19 -11.98 3.62 -0.81
N THR A 20 -12.58 3.58 -2.02
CA THR A 20 -13.75 2.73 -2.31
C THR A 20 -13.37 1.26 -2.37
N LYS A 21 -12.29 0.91 -3.06
CA LYS A 21 -11.86 -0.48 -3.29
C LYS A 21 -11.12 -1.07 -2.09
N PHE A 22 -10.24 -0.31 -1.48
CA PHE A 22 -9.30 -0.79 -0.45
C PHE A 22 -9.51 -0.17 0.93
N GLY A 23 -10.44 0.78 1.09
CA GLY A 23 -10.65 1.49 2.35
C GLY A 23 -9.47 2.40 2.74
N TYR A 24 -8.60 2.73 1.81
CA TYR A 24 -7.37 3.48 2.06
C TYR A 24 -7.49 4.95 1.69
N ASP A 25 -7.57 5.82 2.70
CA ASP A 25 -7.50 7.27 2.53
C ASP A 25 -6.05 7.75 2.74
N LYS A 26 -5.43 8.17 1.64
CA LYS A 26 -4.04 8.66 1.60
C LYS A 26 -3.80 9.88 2.50
N ARG A 27 -4.84 10.69 2.78
CA ARG A 27 -4.73 11.86 3.67
C ARG A 27 -4.31 11.47 5.07
N LYS A 28 -4.75 10.29 5.58
CA LYS A 28 -4.40 9.81 6.92
C LYS A 28 -2.89 9.66 7.10
N ALA A 29 -2.20 9.05 6.15
CA ALA A 29 -0.74 8.91 6.20
C ALA A 29 -0.03 10.27 6.10
N HIS A 30 -0.51 11.15 5.20
CA HIS A 30 0.05 12.47 5.03
C HIS A 30 -0.11 13.34 6.28
N TYR A 31 -1.32 13.39 6.85
CA TYR A 31 -1.58 14.19 8.05
C TYR A 31 -0.86 13.62 9.28
N SER A 32 -0.73 12.30 9.41
CA SER A 32 0.11 11.69 10.46
C SER A 32 1.55 12.19 10.39
N SER A 33 2.12 12.28 9.19
CA SER A 33 3.47 12.82 9.02
C SER A 33 3.57 14.30 9.42
N LEU A 34 2.55 15.13 9.07
CA LEU A 34 2.50 16.54 9.46
C LEU A 34 2.36 16.72 10.97
N ILE A 35 1.57 15.89 11.64
CA ILE A 35 1.44 15.89 13.10
C ILE A 35 2.78 15.53 13.75
N CYS A 36 3.43 14.47 13.29
CA CYS A 36 4.73 14.05 13.83
C CYS A 36 5.83 15.12 13.65
N SER A 37 5.74 15.93 12.59
CA SER A 37 6.68 17.02 12.33
C SER A 37 6.29 18.37 12.98
N GLY A 38 5.19 18.40 13.76
CA GLY A 38 4.72 19.62 14.42
C GLY A 38 4.11 20.68 13.49
N GLN A 39 3.78 20.32 12.24
CA GLN A 39 3.21 21.24 11.24
C GLN A 39 1.68 21.29 11.25
N MET A 40 1.03 20.40 11.99
CA MET A 40 -0.43 20.27 12.09
C MET A 40 -0.81 19.68 13.44
N THR A 41 -1.92 20.11 14.00
CA THR A 41 -2.49 19.49 15.20
C THR A 41 -3.35 18.27 14.81
N ARG A 42 -3.65 17.41 15.79
CA ARG A 42 -4.54 16.25 15.58
C ARG A 42 -5.96 16.70 15.25
N GLU A 43 -6.43 17.75 15.91
CA GLU A 43 -7.77 18.33 15.75
C GLU A 43 -7.95 18.86 14.32
N GLU A 44 -7.00 19.65 13.83
CA GLU A 44 -6.99 20.15 12.44
C GLU A 44 -6.97 19.00 11.41
N ALA A 45 -6.24 17.93 11.70
CA ALA A 45 -6.19 16.76 10.82
C ALA A 45 -7.54 16.03 10.77
N LEU A 46 -8.24 15.88 11.91
CA LEU A 46 -9.54 15.25 11.99
C LEU A 46 -10.62 16.09 11.27
N GLU A 47 -10.59 17.41 11.43
CA GLU A 47 -11.47 18.32 10.71
C GLU A 47 -11.32 18.17 9.20
N LYS A 48 -10.09 18.21 8.69
CA LYS A 48 -9.79 18.02 7.26
C LYS A 48 -10.12 16.63 6.74
N LEU A 49 -10.08 15.60 7.58
CA LEU A 49 -10.51 14.25 7.19
C LEU A 49 -12.02 14.12 7.07
N SER A 50 -12.80 14.96 7.75
CA SER A 50 -14.26 14.98 7.62
C SER A 50 -14.74 15.55 6.28
N GLU A 51 -13.90 16.34 5.60
CA GLU A 51 -14.22 16.87 4.27
C GLU A 51 -14.30 15.76 3.22
N PRO A 52 -15.30 15.78 2.33
CA PRO A 52 -15.40 14.80 1.26
C PRO A 52 -14.21 14.89 0.32
N LEU A 53 -13.75 13.75 -0.19
CA LEU A 53 -12.63 13.66 -1.14
C LEU A 53 -12.99 14.17 -2.54
N TYR A 54 -14.27 14.08 -2.90
CA TYR A 54 -14.84 14.48 -4.19
C TYR A 54 -16.17 15.21 -4.02
N SER A 55 -16.44 16.18 -4.90
CA SER A 55 -17.82 16.58 -5.14
C SER A 55 -18.51 15.56 -6.06
N PRO A 56 -19.85 15.37 -5.96
CA PRO A 56 -20.55 14.43 -6.82
C PRO A 56 -20.36 14.71 -8.31
N GLU A 57 -20.38 15.99 -8.71
CA GLU A 57 -20.24 16.42 -10.10
C GLU A 57 -18.84 16.12 -10.65
N GLN A 58 -17.81 16.38 -9.85
CA GLN A 58 -16.43 16.10 -10.24
C GLN A 58 -16.18 14.59 -10.34
N LEU A 59 -16.76 13.80 -9.43
CA LEU A 59 -16.66 12.35 -9.47
C LEU A 59 -17.28 11.77 -10.72
N GLU A 60 -18.45 12.26 -11.10
CA GLU A 60 -19.16 11.82 -12.32
C GLU A 60 -18.32 12.13 -13.58
N ALA A 61 -17.85 13.37 -13.70
CA ALA A 61 -17.03 13.80 -14.83
C ALA A 61 -15.71 12.99 -14.93
N ASP A 62 -15.02 12.78 -13.81
CA ASP A 62 -13.78 12.02 -13.81
C ASP A 62 -14.03 10.52 -14.08
N THR A 63 -15.13 9.95 -13.59
CA THR A 63 -15.52 8.55 -13.88
C THR A 63 -15.77 8.36 -15.35
N GLN A 64 -16.55 9.24 -15.97
CA GLN A 64 -16.81 9.17 -17.43
C GLN A 64 -15.50 9.28 -18.21
N PHE A 65 -14.68 10.27 -17.88
CA PHE A 65 -13.38 10.45 -18.56
C PHE A 65 -12.48 9.21 -18.47
N ILE A 66 -12.41 8.58 -17.28
CA ILE A 66 -11.57 7.39 -17.09
C ILE A 66 -12.14 6.19 -17.84
N CYS A 67 -13.46 5.97 -17.81
CA CYS A 67 -14.11 4.91 -18.57
C CYS A 67 -13.84 5.04 -20.07
N ASP A 68 -14.01 6.24 -20.62
CA ASP A 68 -13.75 6.53 -22.04
C ASP A 68 -12.29 6.28 -22.41
N LYS A 69 -11.34 6.71 -21.57
CA LYS A 69 -9.90 6.52 -21.82
C LYS A 69 -9.46 5.06 -21.72
N LEU A 70 -10.08 4.26 -20.87
CA LEU A 70 -9.77 2.84 -20.69
C LEU A 70 -10.60 1.92 -21.59
N GLY A 71 -11.60 2.44 -22.31
CA GLY A 71 -12.48 1.66 -23.16
C GLY A 71 -13.46 0.77 -22.40
N TYR A 72 -13.82 1.16 -21.17
CA TYR A 72 -14.80 0.45 -20.35
C TYR A 72 -16.16 1.15 -20.40
N SER A 73 -17.24 0.35 -20.37
CA SER A 73 -18.55 0.88 -20.01
C SER A 73 -18.59 1.21 -18.50
N ARG A 74 -19.53 2.05 -18.09
CA ARG A 74 -19.76 2.34 -16.68
C ARG A 74 -20.10 1.08 -15.87
N ASP A 75 -20.91 0.20 -16.46
CA ASP A 75 -21.29 -1.07 -15.81
C ASP A 75 -20.09 -2.00 -15.63
N ASP A 76 -19.18 -2.06 -16.58
CA ASP A 76 -17.95 -2.85 -16.46
C ASP A 76 -17.02 -2.27 -15.37
N PHE A 77 -16.94 -0.95 -15.29
CA PHE A 77 -16.19 -0.30 -14.23
C PHE A 77 -16.76 -0.60 -12.83
N LEU A 78 -18.10 -0.55 -12.67
CA LEU A 78 -18.76 -0.94 -11.42
C LEU A 78 -18.53 -2.41 -11.07
N LYS A 79 -18.55 -3.31 -12.05
CA LYS A 79 -18.17 -4.72 -11.85
C LYS A 79 -16.74 -4.83 -11.35
N ILE A 80 -15.78 -4.10 -11.94
CA ILE A 80 -14.37 -4.10 -11.50
C ILE A 80 -14.26 -3.62 -10.03
N LEU A 81 -15.01 -2.59 -9.65
CA LEU A 81 -15.04 -2.13 -8.27
C LEU A 81 -15.57 -3.19 -7.30
N SER A 82 -16.56 -3.97 -7.69
CA SER A 82 -17.18 -5.02 -6.86
C SER A 82 -16.35 -6.30 -6.75
N LEU A 83 -15.38 -6.54 -7.64
CA LEU A 83 -14.52 -7.73 -7.58
C LEU A 83 -13.77 -7.82 -6.24
N PRO A 84 -13.48 -9.01 -5.73
CA PRO A 84 -12.69 -9.17 -4.53
C PRO A 84 -11.28 -8.56 -4.69
N ILE A 85 -10.68 -8.15 -3.58
CA ILE A 85 -9.32 -7.62 -3.58
C ILE A 85 -8.34 -8.75 -3.86
N ASN A 86 -7.54 -8.59 -4.91
CA ASN A 86 -6.43 -9.49 -5.19
C ASN A 86 -5.17 -9.03 -4.45
N PHE A 87 -4.63 -9.90 -3.62
CA PHE A 87 -3.38 -9.65 -2.91
C PHE A 87 -2.16 -9.96 -3.78
N HIS A 88 -1.04 -9.33 -3.45
CA HIS A 88 0.23 -9.53 -4.17
C HIS A 88 0.62 -11.02 -4.36
N GLY A 89 0.32 -11.87 -3.39
CA GLY A 89 0.59 -13.30 -3.46
C GLY A 89 -0.23 -14.08 -4.50
N ASN A 90 -1.32 -13.48 -5.03
CA ASN A 90 -2.19 -14.11 -6.05
C ASN A 90 -1.63 -13.93 -7.48
N TYR A 91 -0.59 -13.10 -7.63
CA TYR A 91 0.08 -12.87 -8.91
C TYR A 91 1.42 -13.60 -8.94
N ASP A 92 1.86 -13.98 -10.14
CA ASP A 92 3.23 -14.48 -10.33
C ASP A 92 4.22 -13.38 -9.95
N ASN A 93 5.04 -13.69 -8.95
CA ASN A 93 6.02 -12.76 -8.42
C ASN A 93 7.28 -13.51 -7.97
N SER A 94 8.37 -12.78 -7.82
CA SER A 94 9.67 -13.33 -7.42
C SER A 94 9.79 -13.61 -5.91
N THR A 95 8.73 -13.44 -5.12
CA THR A 95 8.76 -13.62 -3.65
C THR A 95 9.26 -15.00 -3.25
N ARG A 96 8.84 -16.06 -3.97
CA ARG A 96 9.30 -17.43 -3.72
C ARG A 96 10.80 -17.56 -3.92
N PHE A 97 11.34 -16.95 -4.99
CA PHE A 97 12.77 -16.94 -5.27
C PHE A 97 13.55 -16.20 -4.17
N PHE A 98 13.13 -15.01 -3.78
CA PHE A 98 13.77 -14.25 -2.70
C PHE A 98 13.67 -14.94 -1.34
N THR A 99 12.57 -15.62 -1.06
CA THR A 99 12.41 -16.42 0.16
C THR A 99 13.39 -17.60 0.16
N LEU A 100 13.54 -18.30 -0.96
CA LEU A 100 14.49 -19.40 -1.09
C LEU A 100 15.93 -18.90 -0.96
N ALA A 101 16.27 -17.82 -1.65
CA ALA A 101 17.60 -17.22 -1.59
C ALA A 101 17.95 -16.73 -0.17
N SER A 102 17.00 -16.15 0.55
CA SER A 102 17.21 -15.74 1.95
C SER A 102 17.42 -16.92 2.90
N LYS A 103 16.69 -18.04 2.69
CA LYS A 103 16.90 -19.29 3.44
C LYS A 103 18.26 -19.88 3.16
N ALA A 104 18.70 -19.92 1.89
CA ALA A 104 20.03 -20.40 1.50
C ALA A 104 21.14 -19.58 2.15
N LYS A 105 21.04 -18.24 2.13
CA LYS A 105 21.98 -17.34 2.79
C LYS A 105 22.02 -17.55 4.31
N THR A 106 20.88 -17.81 4.94
CA THR A 106 20.79 -18.13 6.38
C THR A 106 21.50 -19.44 6.70
N LEU A 107 21.32 -20.48 5.87
CA LEU A 107 22.01 -21.75 6.01
C LEU A 107 23.52 -21.60 5.83
N GLN A 108 23.97 -20.86 4.82
CA GLN A 108 25.39 -20.58 4.59
C GLN A 108 26.02 -19.87 5.78
N ASN A 109 25.31 -18.87 6.35
CA ASN A 109 25.79 -18.20 7.57
C ASN A 109 25.83 -19.13 8.78
N LEU A 110 24.88 -20.07 8.90
CA LEU A 110 24.86 -21.06 9.98
C LEU A 110 26.06 -22.03 9.84
N PHE A 111 26.32 -22.53 8.64
CA PHE A 111 27.48 -23.40 8.37
C PHE A 111 28.81 -22.69 8.64
N SER A 112 28.92 -21.41 8.31
CA SER A 112 30.12 -20.62 8.59
C SER A 112 30.37 -20.43 10.10
N LEU A 113 29.32 -20.32 10.90
CA LEU A 113 29.42 -20.22 12.36
C LEU A 113 29.78 -21.58 12.98
N LEU A 114 29.22 -22.68 12.49
CA LEU A 114 29.60 -24.04 12.90
C LEU A 114 31.06 -24.33 12.62
N ALA A 115 31.53 -23.94 11.43
CA ALA A 115 32.95 -24.13 11.04
C ALA A 115 33.92 -23.31 11.93
N ARG A 116 33.47 -22.22 12.55
CA ARG A 116 34.24 -21.39 13.49
C ARG A 116 34.12 -21.83 14.94
N GLY A 117 33.25 -22.80 15.25
CA GLY A 117 33.02 -23.27 16.62
C GLY A 117 32.16 -22.33 17.50
N ASP A 118 31.47 -21.32 16.92
CA ASP A 118 30.70 -20.29 17.65
C ASP A 118 29.31 -20.81 18.05
N PHE A 119 29.24 -21.84 18.88
CA PHE A 119 27.98 -22.46 19.30
C PHE A 119 27.02 -21.50 20.05
N ASP A 120 27.53 -20.59 20.87
CA ASP A 120 26.71 -19.62 21.60
C ASP A 120 26.01 -18.64 20.66
N LEU A 121 26.65 -18.22 19.58
CA LEU A 121 26.05 -17.32 18.59
C LEU A 121 24.97 -18.03 17.78
N ILE A 122 25.12 -19.33 17.55
CA ILE A 122 24.11 -20.17 16.87
C ILE A 122 22.86 -20.31 17.74
N LEU A 123 23.02 -20.61 19.02
CA LEU A 123 21.90 -20.73 19.96
C LEU A 123 21.15 -19.40 20.13
N LYS A 124 21.86 -18.27 20.14
CA LYS A 124 21.27 -16.93 20.22
C LYS A 124 20.44 -16.59 18.97
N LYS A 125 20.92 -16.93 17.76
CA LYS A 125 20.18 -16.74 16.50
C LYS A 125 18.96 -17.64 16.38
N ILE A 126 19.01 -18.86 16.88
CA ILE A 126 17.86 -19.77 16.89
C ILE A 126 16.78 -19.24 17.86
N LYS A 127 17.15 -18.86 19.09
CA LYS A 127 16.20 -18.29 20.05
C LYS A 127 15.49 -17.05 19.53
N HIS A 128 16.19 -16.14 18.87
CA HIS A 128 15.59 -14.90 18.34
C HIS A 128 14.62 -15.12 17.15
N LYS A 129 14.60 -16.31 16.56
CA LYS A 129 13.72 -16.64 15.42
C LYS A 129 12.48 -17.44 15.82
N PHE A 130 12.45 -17.98 17.04
CA PHE A 130 11.36 -18.83 17.54
C PHE A 130 10.65 -18.29 18.78
N PHE A 131 11.10 -17.18 19.31
CA PHE A 131 10.48 -16.39 20.39
C PHE A 131 10.51 -14.90 20.03
#